data_00af718f3e884ebd5bd19003ddf076cc
#
_entry.id   00af718f3e884ebd5bd19003ddf076cc
#
_cell.length_a   1.000
_cell.length_b   1.000
_cell.length_c   1.000
_cell.angle_alpha   90.00
_cell.angle_beta   90.00
_cell.angle_gamma   90.00
#
_symmetry.space_group_name_H-M   'P 1'
#
loop_
_entity.id
_entity.type
_entity.pdbx_description
1 polymer ?
#
loop_
_entity_poly.entity_id
_entity_poly.type
_entity_poly.pdbx_seq_one_letter_code
_entity_poly.pdbx_strand_id
1 'polypeptide(L)'
;MTSSLDAKDTKVSDQQIQSIGSVDLNVIDMNGHDLNVVGVRDDLIIADGEKDITGFVWYLSAVAGISGFLYGWDTAVVGGALANIGDALGHELNSVEQEWAVASLSAGAIAGTLIGGSLSDKIGRKGVLMIGDVLFLLGGIIICAAYSLAQFIVGRILMGGGAGIAAVICAVYLGEVAPSMHRGRIVAVQSVLITGGQLCAYAVSAGLENVNHGWRILFALSLPFALGQGIAMHWLPETPRFAVLNGNPTDARRTLCRIYPKASEVQVDLKLKAIELATEVSVSLKKKHPSIMGRIYAVCTTPSYLRCVTCAAVVFLGQQLSGWNSFLYYSSTLFGAAGFSNTSAVGILVAGINCLFTVFSMFTMDRIGRRRMFLIGVPIMTIALAIAAVAFHYMTLSTDGQLLDGQDYPTKWVGLMLGMMCFFIVGYAPSLGTIAYTTIELIPLEVRGIGSSIAVAFQWGGNLIISSTFLTILKSIGAAGTYGLFSGFCFLTFVFIYFCYPESAGLTLEETGTLFLDGFGVKKADQIRLVKSNKRDLEGSGSDPSPFVDDK
;
A
#
# COMPACT_ATOMS: atom_id res chain seq x y z
N MET A 1 -44.41 -36.70 8.30
CA MET A 1 -43.44 -36.99 9.37
C MET A 1 -42.28 -35.97 9.24
N THR A 2 -42.45 -34.87 9.91
CA THR A 2 -41.50 -33.76 9.98
C THR A 2 -40.74 -33.89 11.30
N SER A 3 -39.48 -34.27 11.26
CA SER A 3 -38.61 -34.30 12.43
C SER A 3 -37.98 -32.93 12.63
N SER A 4 -38.39 -32.29 13.70
CA SER A 4 -37.77 -31.09 14.28
C SER A 4 -36.33 -31.39 14.63
N LEU A 5 -35.41 -30.66 14.01
CA LEU A 5 -34.04 -30.52 14.47
C LEU A 5 -34.00 -29.36 15.48
N ASP A 6 -34.00 -29.73 16.75
CA ASP A 6 -33.74 -28.81 17.85
C ASP A 6 -32.39 -28.16 17.69
N ALA A 7 -32.39 -26.87 17.42
CA ALA A 7 -31.23 -26.00 17.55
C ALA A 7 -30.91 -25.85 19.04
N LYS A 8 -29.99 -26.66 19.55
CA LYS A 8 -29.35 -26.40 20.84
C LYS A 8 -28.44 -25.19 20.70
N ASP A 9 -28.96 -24.05 21.11
CA ASP A 9 -28.20 -22.85 21.41
C ASP A 9 -27.19 -23.17 22.55
N THR A 10 -26.00 -23.60 22.19
CA THR A 10 -24.86 -23.65 23.11
C THR A 10 -24.27 -22.25 23.17
N LYS A 11 -24.92 -21.34 23.91
CA LYS A 11 -24.27 -20.11 24.36
C LYS A 11 -23.09 -20.50 25.24
N VAL A 12 -21.88 -20.20 24.78
CA VAL A 12 -20.65 -20.33 25.57
C VAL A 12 -20.85 -19.51 26.85
N SER A 13 -20.79 -20.14 28.01
CA SER A 13 -20.97 -19.44 29.30
C SER A 13 -19.79 -18.52 29.56
N ASP A 14 -20.03 -17.37 30.22
CA ASP A 14 -18.97 -16.43 30.60
C ASP A 14 -17.86 -17.10 31.45
N GLN A 15 -18.15 -18.19 32.15
CA GLN A 15 -17.16 -19.00 32.88
C GLN A 15 -16.21 -19.79 31.97
N GLN A 16 -16.65 -20.24 30.79
CA GLN A 16 -15.76 -20.87 29.80
C GLN A 16 -14.81 -19.86 29.15
N ILE A 17 -15.25 -18.61 29.00
CA ILE A 17 -14.42 -17.52 28.47
C ILE A 17 -13.32 -17.14 29.46
N GLN A 18 -13.58 -17.16 30.76
CA GLN A 18 -12.57 -16.91 31.82
C GLN A 18 -11.51 -18.02 31.94
N SER A 19 -11.84 -19.26 31.57
CA SER A 19 -10.88 -20.38 31.61
C SER A 19 -9.91 -20.42 30.42
N ILE A 20 -10.16 -19.67 29.33
CA ILE A 20 -9.35 -19.66 28.11
C ILE A 20 -8.39 -18.46 28.07
N GLY A 21 -7.89 -18.03 29.19
CA GLY A 21 -6.81 -17.05 29.32
C GLY A 21 -7.24 -15.62 28.94
N SER A 22 -8.12 -15.03 29.76
CA SER A 22 -8.29 -13.58 29.80
C SER A 22 -6.99 -12.95 30.30
N VAL A 23 -6.33 -12.19 29.47
CA VAL A 23 -5.25 -11.31 29.91
C VAL A 23 -5.89 -9.95 30.15
N ASP A 24 -5.80 -9.45 31.38
CA ASP A 24 -6.13 -8.08 31.69
C ASP A 24 -5.16 -7.18 30.90
N LEU A 25 -5.60 -6.70 29.76
CA LEU A 25 -4.90 -5.66 29.04
C LEU A 25 -5.25 -4.34 29.69
N ASN A 26 -4.32 -3.77 30.45
CA ASN A 26 -4.41 -2.39 30.86
C ASN A 26 -4.33 -1.51 29.60
N VAL A 27 -5.47 -1.23 29.00
CA VAL A 27 -5.60 -0.22 27.94
C VAL A 27 -5.77 1.11 28.66
N ILE A 28 -4.74 1.93 28.60
CA ILE A 28 -4.79 3.29 29.11
C ILE A 28 -5.63 4.11 28.12
N ASP A 29 -6.72 4.71 28.60
CA ASP A 29 -7.50 5.65 27.81
C ASP A 29 -6.67 6.90 27.48
N MET A 30 -7.18 7.74 26.56
CA MET A 30 -6.48 8.95 26.11
C MET A 30 -6.25 10.00 27.21
N ASN A 31 -6.81 9.78 28.43
CA ASN A 31 -6.68 10.64 29.61
C ASN A 31 -5.81 10.00 30.72
N GLY A 32 -5.18 8.84 30.43
CA GLY A 32 -4.33 8.13 31.39
C GLY A 32 -5.11 7.28 32.40
N HIS A 33 -6.40 6.97 32.16
CA HIS A 33 -7.18 6.06 33.00
C HIS A 33 -7.03 4.62 32.51
N ASP A 34 -6.69 3.72 33.43
CA ASP A 34 -6.67 2.27 33.18
C ASP A 34 -8.09 1.78 32.85
N LEU A 35 -8.33 1.50 31.58
CA LEU A 35 -9.48 0.72 31.15
C LEU A 35 -9.07 -0.76 31.23
N ASN A 36 -9.55 -1.46 32.23
CA ASN A 36 -9.48 -2.93 32.28
C ASN A 36 -10.35 -3.48 31.14
N VAL A 37 -9.79 -3.56 29.93
CA VAL A 37 -10.40 -4.26 28.82
C VAL A 37 -9.93 -5.71 28.90
N VAL A 38 -10.83 -6.62 29.14
CA VAL A 38 -10.58 -8.06 29.00
C VAL A 38 -10.30 -8.32 27.51
N GLY A 39 -9.02 -8.20 27.12
CA GLY A 39 -8.56 -8.49 25.78
C GLY A 39 -8.46 -10.01 25.61
N VAL A 40 -9.24 -10.55 24.70
CA VAL A 40 -9.03 -11.94 24.25
C VAL A 40 -7.79 -11.93 23.34
N ARG A 41 -6.75 -12.67 23.70
CA ARG A 41 -5.52 -12.76 22.90
C ARG A 41 -5.83 -13.39 21.54
N ASP A 42 -5.70 -12.63 20.48
CA ASP A 42 -5.90 -13.06 19.10
C ASP A 42 -5.04 -14.29 18.72
N ASP A 43 -3.85 -14.40 19.30
CA ASP A 43 -2.88 -15.48 19.06
C ASP A 43 -3.29 -16.82 19.72
N LEU A 44 -4.17 -16.81 20.73
CA LEU A 44 -4.68 -18.02 21.35
C LEU A 44 -5.99 -18.52 20.74
N ILE A 45 -6.73 -17.65 20.04
CA ILE A 45 -8.10 -17.95 19.63
C ILE A 45 -8.16 -18.91 18.45
N ILE A 46 -7.22 -18.85 17.50
CA ILE A 46 -7.27 -19.62 16.25
C ILE A 46 -5.90 -20.23 15.89
N ALA A 47 -5.04 -20.52 16.88
CA ALA A 47 -3.67 -21.00 16.64
C ALA A 47 -3.57 -22.18 15.66
N ASP A 48 -4.55 -23.07 15.61
CA ASP A 48 -4.56 -24.22 14.70
C ASP A 48 -5.25 -23.95 13.35
N GLY A 49 -6.18 -23.00 13.27
CA GLY A 49 -6.87 -22.62 12.03
C GLY A 49 -6.13 -21.60 11.17
N GLU A 50 -5.18 -20.86 11.74
CA GLU A 50 -4.45 -19.79 11.04
C GLU A 50 -3.19 -20.24 10.30
N LYS A 51 -2.74 -21.49 10.46
CA LYS A 51 -1.50 -21.99 9.85
C LYS A 51 -1.52 -21.98 8.31
N ASP A 52 -2.71 -22.16 7.73
CA ASP A 52 -2.87 -22.25 6.28
C ASP A 52 -3.78 -21.14 5.74
N ILE A 53 -3.32 -20.46 4.69
CA ILE A 53 -4.17 -19.53 3.94
C ILE A 53 -5.11 -20.36 3.05
N THR A 54 -6.41 -20.21 3.25
CA THR A 54 -7.41 -20.96 2.48
C THR A 54 -7.49 -20.46 1.02
N GLY A 55 -7.90 -21.35 0.10
CA GLY A 55 -8.16 -20.98 -1.29
C GLY A 55 -9.19 -19.85 -1.42
N PHE A 56 -10.13 -19.76 -0.48
CA PHE A 56 -11.09 -18.66 -0.45
C PHE A 56 -10.46 -17.30 -0.16
N VAL A 57 -9.51 -17.23 0.78
CA VAL A 57 -8.76 -16.00 1.10
C VAL A 57 -7.89 -15.58 -0.10
N TRP A 58 -7.24 -16.54 -0.78
CA TRP A 58 -6.50 -16.26 -2.01
C TRP A 58 -7.39 -15.73 -3.13
N TYR A 59 -8.55 -16.35 -3.37
CA TYR A 59 -9.53 -15.89 -4.36
C TYR A 59 -9.99 -14.45 -4.06
N LEU A 60 -10.36 -14.19 -2.82
CA LEU A 60 -10.81 -12.90 -2.33
C LEU A 60 -9.70 -11.84 -2.50
N SER A 61 -8.44 -12.21 -2.18
CA SER A 61 -7.29 -11.33 -2.32
C SER A 61 -6.95 -11.05 -3.79
N ALA A 62 -7.08 -12.03 -4.66
CA ALA A 62 -6.88 -11.85 -6.09
C ALA A 62 -7.90 -10.89 -6.69
N VAL A 63 -9.20 -11.09 -6.38
CA VAL A 63 -10.27 -10.22 -6.91
C VAL A 63 -10.13 -8.79 -6.39
N ALA A 64 -9.96 -8.58 -5.08
CA ALA A 64 -9.76 -7.25 -4.53
C ALA A 64 -8.45 -6.61 -5.04
N GLY A 65 -7.42 -7.42 -5.26
CA GLY A 65 -6.13 -6.98 -5.77
C GLY A 65 -6.13 -6.55 -7.24
N ILE A 66 -7.18 -6.86 -8.03
CA ILE A 66 -7.31 -6.34 -9.41
C ILE A 66 -7.26 -4.81 -9.41
N SER A 67 -7.77 -4.15 -8.36
CA SER A 67 -7.62 -2.69 -8.21
C SER A 67 -6.13 -2.27 -8.21
N GLY A 68 -5.24 -3.07 -7.59
CA GLY A 68 -3.80 -2.87 -7.65
C GLY A 68 -3.27 -3.03 -9.08
N PHE A 69 -3.70 -4.06 -9.79
CA PHE A 69 -3.33 -4.28 -11.20
C PHE A 69 -3.75 -3.09 -12.07
N LEU A 70 -4.97 -2.59 -11.93
CA LEU A 70 -5.48 -1.42 -12.65
C LEU A 70 -4.64 -0.16 -12.36
N TYR A 71 -4.31 0.08 -11.11
CA TYR A 71 -3.43 1.18 -10.72
C TYR A 71 -2.03 1.03 -11.34
N GLY A 72 -1.46 -0.17 -11.29
CA GLY A 72 -0.16 -0.44 -11.90
C GLY A 72 -0.17 -0.31 -13.42
N TRP A 73 -1.21 -0.82 -14.07
CA TRP A 73 -1.43 -0.65 -15.52
C TRP A 73 -1.45 0.82 -15.91
N ASP A 74 -2.27 1.62 -15.22
CA ASP A 74 -2.45 3.03 -15.55
C ASP A 74 -1.18 3.86 -15.34
N THR A 75 -0.38 3.54 -14.31
CA THR A 75 0.92 4.20 -14.09
C THR A 75 1.92 3.94 -15.21
N ALA A 76 1.94 2.75 -15.79
CA ALA A 76 2.88 2.41 -16.85
C ALA A 76 2.38 2.84 -18.24
N VAL A 77 1.08 2.74 -18.48
CA VAL A 77 0.44 3.09 -19.75
C VAL A 77 0.71 4.53 -20.16
N VAL A 78 0.72 5.47 -19.21
CA VAL A 78 0.89 6.89 -19.54
C VAL A 78 2.23 7.19 -20.17
N GLY A 79 3.30 6.49 -19.73
CA GLY A 79 4.63 6.64 -20.35
C GLY A 79 4.66 6.22 -21.82
N GLY A 80 4.04 5.08 -22.15
CA GLY A 80 3.90 4.62 -23.53
C GLY A 80 2.92 5.45 -24.35
N ALA A 81 1.84 5.94 -23.73
CA ALA A 81 0.87 6.79 -24.40
C ALA A 81 1.46 8.15 -24.80
N LEU A 82 2.20 8.81 -23.91
CA LEU A 82 2.82 10.12 -24.20
C LEU A 82 3.79 10.05 -25.37
N ALA A 83 4.52 8.93 -25.54
CA ALA A 83 5.40 8.74 -26.68
C ALA A 83 4.65 8.62 -28.02
N ASN A 84 3.38 8.17 -27.99
CA ASN A 84 2.60 7.82 -29.18
C ASN A 84 1.36 8.69 -29.41
N ILE A 85 1.09 9.70 -28.55
CA ILE A 85 -0.05 10.60 -28.70
C ILE A 85 0.13 11.54 -29.90
N GLY A 86 1.36 12.07 -30.13
CA GLY A 86 1.63 13.03 -31.19
C GLY A 86 0.67 14.22 -31.13
N ASP A 87 0.01 14.51 -32.24
CA ASP A 87 -0.97 15.59 -32.45
C ASP A 87 -2.44 15.16 -32.20
N ALA A 88 -2.67 13.92 -31.76
CA ALA A 88 -4.02 13.34 -31.63
C ALA A 88 -4.95 14.06 -30.65
N LEU A 89 -4.42 14.94 -29.80
CA LEU A 89 -5.17 15.81 -28.90
C LEU A 89 -5.30 17.26 -29.41
N GLY A 90 -5.05 17.47 -30.70
CA GLY A 90 -5.19 18.75 -31.39
C GLY A 90 -3.87 19.46 -31.70
N HIS A 91 -2.80 19.15 -30.98
CA HIS A 91 -1.42 19.62 -31.21
C HIS A 91 -0.43 18.72 -30.49
N GLU A 92 0.84 18.82 -30.83
CA GLU A 92 1.91 18.17 -30.07
C GLU A 92 2.03 18.77 -28.67
N LEU A 93 2.04 17.89 -27.63
CA LEU A 93 2.07 18.32 -26.23
C LEU A 93 3.45 18.88 -25.86
N ASN A 94 3.48 20.10 -25.37
CA ASN A 94 4.69 20.66 -24.77
C ASN A 94 4.98 20.01 -23.40
N SER A 95 6.18 20.24 -22.82
CA SER A 95 6.60 19.59 -21.57
C SER A 95 5.63 19.84 -20.41
N VAL A 96 5.09 21.06 -20.30
CA VAL A 96 4.15 21.41 -19.23
C VAL A 96 2.81 20.69 -19.39
N GLU A 97 2.34 20.57 -20.63
CA GLU A 97 1.11 19.82 -20.96
C GLU A 97 1.27 18.32 -20.69
N GLN A 98 2.45 17.75 -20.99
CA GLN A 98 2.78 16.37 -20.62
C GLN A 98 2.80 16.18 -19.11
N GLU A 99 3.41 17.11 -18.35
CA GLU A 99 3.41 17.09 -16.88
C GLU A 99 1.97 17.12 -16.34
N TRP A 100 1.09 17.98 -16.86
CA TRP A 100 -0.31 18.02 -16.45
C TRP A 100 -1.10 16.77 -16.84
N ALA A 101 -0.85 16.20 -18.02
CA ALA A 101 -1.47 14.95 -18.45
C ALA A 101 -1.14 13.79 -17.48
N VAL A 102 0.09 13.74 -16.97
CA VAL A 102 0.52 12.74 -15.98
C VAL A 102 -0.02 13.06 -14.60
N ALA A 103 0.17 14.30 -14.13
CA ALA A 103 -0.11 14.72 -12.75
C ALA A 103 -1.61 14.72 -12.41
N SER A 104 -2.48 14.90 -13.41
CA SER A 104 -3.94 14.94 -13.24
C SER A 104 -4.52 13.68 -12.59
N LEU A 105 -3.93 12.50 -12.84
CA LEU A 105 -4.29 11.28 -12.12
C LEU A 105 -4.12 11.43 -10.61
N SER A 106 -2.97 11.97 -10.18
CA SER A 106 -2.66 12.14 -8.76
C SER A 106 -3.59 13.13 -8.08
N ALA A 107 -4.00 14.19 -8.79
CA ALA A 107 -5.00 15.14 -8.29
C ALA A 107 -6.35 14.45 -8.03
N GLY A 108 -6.82 13.61 -8.94
CA GLY A 108 -8.01 12.79 -8.75
C GLY A 108 -7.85 11.79 -7.60
N ALA A 109 -6.68 11.18 -7.48
CA ALA A 109 -6.40 10.17 -6.47
C ALA A 109 -6.37 10.74 -5.05
N ILE A 110 -5.91 11.98 -4.84
CA ILE A 110 -6.01 12.66 -3.54
C ILE A 110 -7.48 12.77 -3.13
N ALA A 111 -8.35 13.24 -4.02
CA ALA A 111 -9.78 13.36 -3.74
C ALA A 111 -10.42 11.99 -3.47
N GLY A 112 -10.13 10.99 -4.33
CA GLY A 112 -10.61 9.62 -4.19
C GLY A 112 -10.21 8.97 -2.86
N THR A 113 -8.96 9.16 -2.43
CA THR A 113 -8.42 8.65 -1.16
C THR A 113 -9.14 9.23 0.06
N LEU A 114 -9.34 10.55 0.10
CA LEU A 114 -10.00 11.23 1.22
C LEU A 114 -11.50 10.89 1.30
N ILE A 115 -12.17 10.87 0.15
CA ILE A 115 -13.59 10.51 0.06
C ILE A 115 -13.78 9.01 0.38
N GLY A 116 -12.96 8.14 -0.22
CA GLY A 116 -13.04 6.70 -0.07
C GLY A 116 -12.91 6.24 1.37
N GLY A 117 -11.90 6.76 2.09
CA GLY A 117 -11.72 6.44 3.51
C GLY A 117 -12.92 6.82 4.38
N SER A 118 -13.51 7.99 4.12
CA SER A 118 -14.70 8.46 4.84
C SER A 118 -15.98 7.67 4.48
N LEU A 119 -16.09 7.31 3.22
CA LEU A 119 -17.27 6.61 2.67
C LEU A 119 -17.29 5.13 3.07
N SER A 120 -16.10 4.51 3.22
CA SER A 120 -15.97 3.10 3.58
C SER A 120 -16.57 2.73 4.93
N ASP A 121 -16.68 3.70 5.82
CA ASP A 121 -17.34 3.52 7.12
C ASP A 121 -18.87 3.54 7.04
N LYS A 122 -19.42 4.05 5.93
CA LYS A 122 -20.89 4.17 5.73
C LYS A 122 -21.45 3.05 4.86
N ILE A 123 -20.81 2.77 3.72
CA ILE A 123 -21.31 1.83 2.71
C ILE A 123 -20.49 0.54 2.60
N GLY A 124 -19.47 0.40 3.44
CA GLY A 124 -18.60 -0.77 3.46
C GLY A 124 -17.42 -0.67 2.50
N ARG A 125 -16.47 -1.59 2.71
CA ARG A 125 -15.23 -1.62 1.92
C ARG A 125 -15.50 -2.08 0.49
N LYS A 126 -16.32 -3.13 0.36
CA LYS A 126 -16.78 -3.67 -0.92
C LYS A 126 -17.50 -2.61 -1.77
N GLY A 127 -18.48 -1.90 -1.18
CA GLY A 127 -19.25 -0.87 -1.87
C GLY A 127 -18.38 0.27 -2.39
N VAL A 128 -17.40 0.71 -1.60
CA VAL A 128 -16.49 1.78 -2.01
C VAL A 128 -15.53 1.32 -3.11
N LEU A 129 -15.03 0.08 -3.08
CA LEU A 129 -14.23 -0.47 -4.18
C LEU A 129 -15.01 -0.51 -5.48
N MET A 130 -16.28 -0.93 -5.46
CA MET A 130 -17.13 -0.91 -6.65
C MET A 130 -17.35 0.50 -7.21
N ILE A 131 -17.48 1.52 -6.35
CA ILE A 131 -17.50 2.93 -6.80
C ILE A 131 -16.18 3.31 -7.47
N GLY A 132 -15.05 2.88 -6.92
CA GLY A 132 -13.73 3.05 -7.52
C GLY A 132 -13.65 2.46 -8.93
N ASP A 133 -14.17 1.24 -9.13
CA ASP A 133 -14.23 0.58 -10.44
C ASP A 133 -15.09 1.37 -11.44
N VAL A 134 -16.24 1.90 -11.00
CA VAL A 134 -17.10 2.75 -11.85
C VAL A 134 -16.39 4.03 -12.27
N LEU A 135 -15.70 4.72 -11.35
CA LEU A 135 -14.92 5.92 -11.68
C LEU A 135 -13.79 5.60 -12.66
N PHE A 136 -13.12 4.47 -12.47
CA PHE A 136 -12.07 4.01 -13.36
C PHE A 136 -12.59 3.73 -14.77
N LEU A 137 -13.73 3.02 -14.88
CA LEU A 137 -14.40 2.74 -16.15
C LEU A 137 -14.81 4.02 -16.87
N LEU A 138 -15.50 4.95 -16.20
CA LEU A 138 -15.94 6.20 -16.78
C LEU A 138 -14.75 7.05 -17.27
N GLY A 139 -13.69 7.16 -16.44
CA GLY A 139 -12.48 7.88 -16.80
C GLY A 139 -11.79 7.26 -18.02
N GLY A 140 -11.65 5.95 -18.07
CA GLY A 140 -11.05 5.23 -19.18
C GLY A 140 -11.83 5.38 -20.49
N ILE A 141 -13.17 5.33 -20.46
CA ILE A 141 -14.02 5.59 -21.64
C ILE A 141 -13.81 7.01 -22.15
N ILE A 142 -13.76 8.01 -21.24
CA ILE A 142 -13.53 9.42 -21.62
C ILE A 142 -12.16 9.59 -22.27
N ILE A 143 -11.11 8.93 -21.74
CA ILE A 143 -9.76 8.99 -22.32
C ILE A 143 -9.73 8.34 -23.71
N CYS A 144 -10.33 7.16 -23.88
CA CYS A 144 -10.38 6.49 -25.17
C CYS A 144 -11.08 7.34 -26.26
N ALA A 145 -12.07 8.15 -25.86
CA ALA A 145 -12.79 9.06 -26.72
C ALA A 145 -12.20 10.48 -26.77
N ALA A 146 -10.99 10.71 -26.20
CA ALA A 146 -10.44 12.05 -26.10
C ALA A 146 -9.89 12.57 -27.45
N TYR A 147 -10.24 13.81 -27.78
CA TYR A 147 -9.75 14.60 -28.92
C TYR A 147 -9.13 15.93 -28.46
N SER A 148 -9.09 16.21 -27.18
CA SER A 148 -8.47 17.39 -26.59
C SER A 148 -7.77 17.05 -25.28
N LEU A 149 -6.72 17.82 -24.96
CA LEU A 149 -6.00 17.68 -23.70
C LEU A 149 -6.92 17.84 -22.48
N ALA A 150 -7.86 18.78 -22.52
CA ALA A 150 -8.81 19.00 -21.43
C ALA A 150 -9.68 17.75 -21.17
N GLN A 151 -10.18 17.10 -22.23
CA GLN A 151 -10.95 15.86 -22.10
C GLN A 151 -10.09 14.72 -21.55
N PHE A 152 -8.85 14.60 -22.00
CA PHE A 152 -7.89 13.63 -21.49
C PHE A 152 -7.65 13.84 -19.98
N ILE A 153 -7.40 15.08 -19.53
CA ILE A 153 -7.20 15.44 -18.12
C ILE A 153 -8.44 15.08 -17.27
N VAL A 154 -9.65 15.38 -17.74
CA VAL A 154 -10.89 15.02 -17.02
C VAL A 154 -10.99 13.50 -16.84
N GLY A 155 -10.71 12.73 -17.90
CA GLY A 155 -10.70 11.28 -17.81
C GLY A 155 -9.65 10.77 -16.81
N ARG A 156 -8.45 11.35 -16.80
CA ARG A 156 -7.37 11.03 -15.85
C ARG A 156 -7.76 11.34 -14.40
N ILE A 157 -8.42 12.47 -14.14
CA ILE A 157 -8.91 12.82 -12.80
C ILE A 157 -9.92 11.77 -12.30
N LEU A 158 -10.85 11.33 -13.16
CA LEU A 158 -11.82 10.29 -12.77
C LEU A 158 -11.15 8.93 -12.52
N MET A 159 -10.24 8.48 -13.40
CA MET A 159 -9.46 7.27 -13.19
C MET A 159 -8.64 7.38 -11.90
N GLY A 160 -8.02 8.54 -11.66
CA GLY A 160 -7.30 8.84 -10.43
C GLY A 160 -8.19 8.71 -9.19
N GLY A 161 -9.43 9.22 -9.24
CA GLY A 161 -10.40 9.03 -8.17
C GLY A 161 -10.61 7.55 -7.82
N GLY A 162 -10.77 6.69 -8.84
CA GLY A 162 -10.85 5.23 -8.68
C GLY A 162 -9.57 4.64 -8.09
N ALA A 163 -8.41 5.02 -8.62
CA ALA A 163 -7.10 4.55 -8.14
C ALA A 163 -6.82 4.96 -6.69
N GLY A 164 -7.19 6.19 -6.30
CA GLY A 164 -7.06 6.68 -4.92
C GLY A 164 -7.93 5.92 -3.93
N ILE A 165 -9.18 5.60 -4.31
CA ILE A 165 -10.05 4.71 -3.53
C ILE A 165 -9.38 3.33 -3.39
N ALA A 166 -8.94 2.74 -4.49
CA ALA A 166 -8.31 1.43 -4.53
C ALA A 166 -7.07 1.36 -3.63
N ALA A 167 -6.22 2.38 -3.64
CA ALA A 167 -4.98 2.42 -2.86
C ALA A 167 -5.20 2.26 -1.36
N VAL A 168 -6.27 2.87 -0.81
CA VAL A 168 -6.60 2.78 0.63
C VAL A 168 -7.49 1.59 0.93
N ILE A 169 -8.60 1.45 0.20
CA ILE A 169 -9.65 0.54 0.59
C ILE A 169 -9.31 -0.92 0.30
N CYS A 170 -8.55 -1.19 -0.77
CA CYS A 170 -8.07 -2.54 -1.05
C CYS A 170 -7.15 -3.04 0.08
N ALA A 171 -6.18 -2.23 0.52
CA ALA A 171 -5.28 -2.59 1.62
C ALA A 171 -6.05 -2.83 2.93
N VAL A 172 -7.06 -1.99 3.23
CA VAL A 172 -7.93 -2.15 4.41
C VAL A 172 -8.77 -3.44 4.30
N TYR A 173 -9.41 -3.68 3.15
CA TYR A 173 -10.20 -4.88 2.89
C TYR A 173 -9.36 -6.14 3.06
N LEU A 174 -8.19 -6.19 2.43
CA LEU A 174 -7.27 -7.32 2.53
C LEU A 174 -6.78 -7.52 3.97
N GLY A 175 -6.45 -6.43 4.68
CA GLY A 175 -6.01 -6.49 6.07
C GLY A 175 -7.08 -6.95 7.06
N GLU A 176 -8.37 -6.67 6.78
CA GLU A 176 -9.51 -7.08 7.63
C GLU A 176 -9.95 -8.53 7.39
N VAL A 177 -9.70 -9.09 6.19
CA VAL A 177 -10.04 -10.50 5.86
C VAL A 177 -8.85 -11.45 6.01
N ALA A 178 -7.64 -10.93 6.11
CA ALA A 178 -6.43 -11.73 6.22
C ALA A 178 -6.31 -12.37 7.62
N PRO A 179 -5.90 -13.65 7.70
CA PRO A 179 -5.46 -14.25 8.95
C PRO A 179 -4.29 -13.47 9.55
N SER A 180 -4.28 -13.32 10.88
CA SER A 180 -3.33 -12.45 11.59
C SER A 180 -1.87 -12.80 11.28
N MET A 181 -1.53 -14.09 11.21
CA MET A 181 -0.18 -14.58 10.90
C MET A 181 0.28 -14.28 9.47
N HIS A 182 -0.63 -14.14 8.53
CA HIS A 182 -0.33 -13.98 7.10
C HIS A 182 -0.77 -12.62 6.53
N ARG A 183 -1.17 -11.69 7.41
CA ARG A 183 -1.72 -10.38 7.01
C ARG A 183 -0.77 -9.60 6.10
N GLY A 184 0.51 -9.50 6.45
CA GLY A 184 1.52 -8.83 5.63
C GLY A 184 1.61 -9.41 4.23
N ARG A 185 1.63 -10.75 4.12
CA ARG A 185 1.66 -11.45 2.83
C ARG A 185 0.40 -11.19 1.98
N ILE A 186 -0.78 -11.22 2.60
CA ILE A 186 -2.05 -10.97 1.89
C ILE A 186 -2.14 -9.52 1.41
N VAL A 187 -1.75 -8.55 2.25
CA VAL A 187 -1.70 -7.13 1.84
C VAL A 187 -0.66 -6.91 0.73
N ALA A 188 0.47 -7.62 0.76
CA ALA A 188 1.50 -7.54 -0.27
C ALA A 188 1.04 -8.06 -1.65
N VAL A 189 -0.04 -8.87 -1.73
CA VAL A 189 -0.67 -9.27 -3.00
C VAL A 189 -1.05 -8.04 -3.83
N GLN A 190 -1.56 -6.99 -3.20
CA GLN A 190 -1.86 -5.72 -3.89
C GLN A 190 -0.61 -5.15 -4.57
N SER A 191 0.53 -5.11 -3.87
CA SER A 191 1.80 -4.58 -4.44
C SER A 191 2.30 -5.45 -5.59
N VAL A 192 2.19 -6.78 -5.49
CA VAL A 192 2.55 -7.71 -6.58
C VAL A 192 1.68 -7.47 -7.81
N LEU A 193 0.37 -7.26 -7.62
CA LEU A 193 -0.54 -6.97 -8.72
C LEU A 193 -0.31 -5.58 -9.32
N ILE A 194 0.09 -4.57 -8.52
CA ILE A 194 0.53 -3.27 -9.05
C ILE A 194 1.73 -3.45 -9.99
N THR A 195 2.79 -4.11 -9.53
CA THR A 195 4.00 -4.30 -10.35
C THR A 195 3.77 -5.23 -11.54
N GLY A 196 2.90 -6.24 -11.39
CA GLY A 196 2.44 -7.10 -12.47
C GLY A 196 1.67 -6.31 -13.54
N GLY A 197 0.78 -5.38 -13.14
CA GLY A 197 0.07 -4.48 -14.03
C GLY A 197 1.03 -3.56 -14.80
N GLN A 198 2.05 -3.02 -14.12
CA GLN A 198 3.11 -2.22 -14.77
C GLN A 198 3.84 -3.03 -15.84
N LEU A 199 4.26 -4.25 -15.51
CA LEU A 199 4.98 -5.12 -16.44
C LEU A 199 4.12 -5.47 -17.68
N CYS A 200 2.86 -5.84 -17.45
CA CYS A 200 1.91 -6.13 -18.55
C CYS A 200 1.68 -4.90 -19.43
N ALA A 201 1.51 -3.72 -18.83
CA ALA A 201 1.30 -2.48 -19.56
C ALA A 201 2.49 -2.11 -20.46
N TYR A 202 3.74 -2.25 -19.97
CA TYR A 202 4.93 -2.03 -20.77
C TYR A 202 5.07 -3.06 -21.90
N ALA A 203 4.78 -4.35 -21.63
CA ALA A 203 4.82 -5.38 -22.66
C ALA A 203 3.82 -5.12 -23.79
N VAL A 204 2.59 -4.71 -23.44
CA VAL A 204 1.56 -4.38 -24.42
C VAL A 204 1.89 -3.07 -25.14
N SER A 205 2.44 -2.06 -24.44
CA SER A 205 2.88 -0.80 -25.04
C SER A 205 3.93 -1.04 -26.13
N ALA A 206 4.90 -1.92 -25.87
CA ALA A 206 5.90 -2.32 -26.87
C ALA A 206 5.28 -2.95 -28.13
N GLY A 207 4.22 -3.74 -27.97
CA GLY A 207 3.50 -4.35 -29.10
C GLY A 207 2.65 -3.36 -29.90
N LEU A 208 2.29 -2.23 -29.29
CA LEU A 208 1.42 -1.19 -29.91
C LEU A 208 2.18 0.06 -30.36
N GLU A 209 3.50 0.09 -30.25
CA GLU A 209 4.36 1.24 -30.56
C GLU A 209 4.14 1.75 -31.99
N ASN A 210 3.96 0.84 -32.97
CA ASN A 210 3.77 1.18 -34.38
C ASN A 210 2.29 1.14 -34.82
N VAL A 211 1.34 1.06 -33.90
CA VAL A 211 -0.10 0.99 -34.22
C VAL A 211 -0.71 2.39 -34.15
N ASN A 212 -1.36 2.80 -35.21
CA ASN A 212 -2.10 4.06 -35.23
C ASN A 212 -3.12 4.10 -34.08
N HIS A 213 -3.09 5.18 -33.29
CA HIS A 213 -3.92 5.34 -32.09
C HIS A 213 -3.72 4.22 -31.04
N GLY A 214 -2.57 3.54 -31.03
CA GLY A 214 -2.22 2.49 -30.08
C GLY A 214 -2.41 2.91 -28.61
N TRP A 215 -2.17 4.19 -28.29
CA TRP A 215 -2.41 4.73 -26.96
C TRP A 215 -3.88 4.62 -26.48
N ARG A 216 -4.87 4.74 -27.38
CA ARG A 216 -6.29 4.52 -27.04
C ARG A 216 -6.56 3.07 -26.69
N ILE A 217 -5.93 2.13 -27.42
CA ILE A 217 -6.05 0.70 -27.17
C ILE A 217 -5.44 0.36 -25.80
N LEU A 218 -4.31 0.98 -25.44
CA LEU A 218 -3.67 0.79 -24.14
C LEU A 218 -4.60 1.15 -22.98
N PHE A 219 -5.33 2.26 -23.06
CA PHE A 219 -6.31 2.62 -22.05
C PHE A 219 -7.56 1.73 -22.11
N ALA A 220 -8.04 1.38 -23.32
CA ALA A 220 -9.21 0.51 -23.49
C ALA A 220 -9.00 -0.89 -22.89
N LEU A 221 -7.78 -1.44 -22.96
CA LEU A 221 -7.48 -2.77 -22.40
C LEU A 221 -7.60 -2.85 -20.88
N SER A 222 -7.58 -1.75 -20.14
CA SER A 222 -7.83 -1.74 -18.70
C SER A 222 -9.32 -1.90 -18.35
N LEU A 223 -10.23 -1.50 -19.24
CA LEU A 223 -11.67 -1.47 -18.98
C LEU A 223 -12.28 -2.86 -18.67
N PRO A 224 -11.94 -3.94 -19.43
CA PRO A 224 -12.42 -5.29 -19.11
C PRO A 224 -12.00 -5.76 -17.70
N PHE A 225 -10.81 -5.40 -17.22
CA PHE A 225 -10.37 -5.75 -15.87
C PHE A 225 -11.17 -5.00 -14.81
N ALA A 226 -11.42 -3.70 -14.98
CA ALA A 226 -12.25 -2.92 -14.08
C ALA A 226 -13.70 -3.43 -14.03
N LEU A 227 -14.30 -3.74 -15.20
CA LEU A 227 -15.62 -4.33 -15.29
C LEU A 227 -15.67 -5.71 -14.63
N GLY A 228 -14.68 -6.57 -14.93
CA GLY A 228 -14.55 -7.90 -14.35
C GLY A 228 -14.41 -7.86 -12.82
N GLN A 229 -13.64 -6.91 -12.28
CA GLN A 229 -13.53 -6.70 -10.84
C GLN A 229 -14.86 -6.30 -10.23
N GLY A 230 -15.53 -5.28 -10.77
CA GLY A 230 -16.82 -4.81 -10.26
C GLY A 230 -17.86 -5.93 -10.23
N ILE A 231 -17.92 -6.77 -11.29
CA ILE A 231 -18.79 -7.94 -11.35
C ILE A 231 -18.36 -8.98 -10.30
N ALA A 232 -17.08 -9.34 -10.20
CA ALA A 232 -16.61 -10.33 -9.24
C ALA A 232 -16.77 -9.87 -7.79
N MET A 233 -16.59 -8.60 -7.49
CA MET A 233 -16.83 -8.02 -6.17
C MET A 233 -18.27 -8.16 -5.71
N HIS A 234 -19.24 -8.22 -6.65
CA HIS A 234 -20.66 -8.43 -6.30
C HIS A 234 -20.87 -9.73 -5.51
N TRP A 235 -20.14 -10.80 -5.83
CA TRP A 235 -20.27 -12.11 -5.16
C TRP A 235 -19.38 -12.27 -3.92
N LEU A 236 -18.44 -11.35 -3.68
CA LEU A 236 -17.60 -11.39 -2.48
C LEU A 236 -18.37 -10.90 -1.25
N PRO A 237 -18.08 -11.45 -0.06
CA PRO A 237 -18.65 -10.95 1.18
C PRO A 237 -18.04 -9.60 1.55
N GLU A 238 -18.74 -8.87 2.38
CA GLU A 238 -18.19 -7.70 3.07
C GLU A 238 -17.24 -8.15 4.19
N THR A 239 -16.38 -7.25 4.70
CA THR A 239 -15.47 -7.59 5.77
C THR A 239 -16.21 -7.92 7.07
N PRO A 240 -15.72 -8.90 7.88
CA PRO A 240 -16.36 -9.24 9.15
C PRO A 240 -16.51 -8.03 10.08
N ARG A 241 -15.51 -7.15 10.08
CA ARG A 241 -15.51 -5.95 10.90
C ARG A 241 -16.61 -4.96 10.51
N PHE A 242 -16.83 -4.73 9.22
CA PHE A 242 -17.91 -3.85 8.77
C PHE A 242 -19.28 -4.47 9.03
N ALA A 243 -19.41 -5.79 8.89
CA ALA A 243 -20.65 -6.50 9.20
C ALA A 243 -21.03 -6.32 10.68
N VAL A 244 -20.08 -6.43 11.61
CA VAL A 244 -20.29 -6.13 13.05
C VAL A 244 -20.66 -4.66 13.26
N LEU A 245 -19.95 -3.74 12.63
CA LEU A 245 -20.20 -2.29 12.73
C LEU A 245 -21.63 -1.92 12.32
N ASN A 246 -22.18 -2.68 11.36
CA ASN A 246 -23.55 -2.49 10.82
C ASN A 246 -24.63 -3.29 11.58
N GLY A 247 -24.27 -3.94 12.70
CA GLY A 247 -25.20 -4.71 13.52
C GLY A 247 -25.60 -6.07 12.92
N ASN A 248 -24.79 -6.63 12.02
CA ASN A 248 -25.03 -7.94 11.39
C ASN A 248 -23.95 -8.97 11.80
N PRO A 249 -23.91 -9.41 13.09
CA PRO A 249 -22.92 -10.38 13.56
C PRO A 249 -23.05 -11.76 12.89
N THR A 250 -24.26 -12.12 12.44
CA THR A 250 -24.50 -13.37 11.70
C THR A 250 -23.76 -13.44 10.37
N ASP A 251 -23.72 -12.35 9.60
CA ASP A 251 -22.95 -12.27 8.36
C ASP A 251 -21.45 -12.23 8.63
N ALA A 252 -21.02 -11.56 9.70
CA ALA A 252 -19.64 -11.60 10.16
C ALA A 252 -19.20 -13.03 10.50
N ARG A 253 -19.99 -13.77 11.27
CA ARG A 253 -19.75 -15.17 11.61
C ARG A 253 -19.67 -16.05 10.37
N ARG A 254 -20.60 -15.91 9.43
CA ARG A 254 -20.58 -16.64 8.16
C ARG A 254 -19.30 -16.39 7.36
N THR A 255 -18.84 -15.15 7.30
CA THR A 255 -17.60 -14.79 6.61
C THR A 255 -16.40 -15.37 7.32
N LEU A 256 -16.33 -15.32 8.67
CA LEU A 256 -15.28 -15.92 9.47
C LEU A 256 -15.19 -17.44 9.27
N CYS A 257 -16.33 -18.16 9.25
CA CYS A 257 -16.34 -19.60 8.95
C CYS A 257 -15.77 -19.93 7.56
N ARG A 258 -15.93 -19.05 6.56
CA ARG A 258 -15.34 -19.23 5.23
C ARG A 258 -13.84 -18.91 5.20
N ILE A 259 -13.39 -17.94 6.01
CA ILE A 259 -11.97 -17.61 6.15
C ILE A 259 -11.24 -18.72 6.91
N TYR A 260 -11.86 -19.26 7.98
CA TYR A 260 -11.28 -20.25 8.89
C TYR A 260 -12.07 -21.57 8.91
N PRO A 261 -12.09 -22.33 7.80
CA PRO A 261 -12.92 -23.54 7.72
C PRO A 261 -12.46 -24.69 8.63
N LYS A 262 -11.22 -24.63 9.13
CA LYS A 262 -10.67 -25.63 10.07
C LYS A 262 -10.84 -25.24 11.54
N ALA A 263 -11.31 -24.02 11.83
CA ALA A 263 -11.54 -23.56 13.19
C ALA A 263 -12.82 -24.17 13.77
N SER A 264 -12.81 -24.45 15.06
CA SER A 264 -14.01 -24.86 15.78
C SER A 264 -15.02 -23.70 15.87
N GLU A 265 -16.30 -24.02 16.08
CA GLU A 265 -17.34 -22.98 16.25
C GLU A 265 -17.01 -22.04 17.41
N VAL A 266 -16.47 -22.57 18.50
CA VAL A 266 -16.05 -21.81 19.70
C VAL A 266 -14.93 -20.81 19.32
N GLN A 267 -13.96 -21.20 18.51
CA GLN A 267 -12.88 -20.32 18.06
C GLN A 267 -13.41 -19.20 17.18
N VAL A 268 -14.35 -19.51 16.28
CA VAL A 268 -14.99 -18.49 15.42
C VAL A 268 -15.78 -17.49 16.27
N ASP A 269 -16.54 -17.97 17.28
CA ASP A 269 -17.34 -17.11 18.14
C ASP A 269 -16.46 -16.23 19.05
N LEU A 270 -15.32 -16.75 19.53
CA LEU A 270 -14.31 -15.96 20.25
C LEU A 270 -13.71 -14.86 19.37
N LYS A 271 -13.39 -15.19 18.10
CA LYS A 271 -12.88 -14.20 17.14
C LYS A 271 -13.93 -13.14 16.83
N LEU A 272 -15.19 -13.53 16.67
CA LEU A 272 -16.29 -12.60 16.49
C LEU A 272 -16.42 -11.64 17.68
N LYS A 273 -16.36 -12.15 18.90
CA LYS A 273 -16.42 -11.35 20.12
C LYS A 273 -15.23 -10.37 20.23
N ALA A 274 -14.03 -10.80 19.84
CA ALA A 274 -12.86 -9.92 19.79
C ALA A 274 -13.06 -8.77 18.77
N ILE A 275 -13.65 -9.05 17.60
CA ILE A 275 -13.99 -8.03 16.62
C ILE A 275 -15.09 -7.07 17.16
N GLU A 276 -16.09 -7.58 17.88
CA GLU A 276 -17.13 -6.77 18.50
C GLU A 276 -16.54 -5.78 19.50
N LEU A 277 -15.70 -6.25 20.42
CA LEU A 277 -15.02 -5.40 21.41
C LEU A 277 -14.14 -4.32 20.75
N ALA A 278 -13.33 -4.71 19.76
CA ALA A 278 -12.50 -3.75 19.01
C ALA A 278 -13.34 -2.72 18.25
N THR A 279 -14.54 -3.12 17.81
CA THR A 279 -15.49 -2.24 17.12
C THR A 279 -16.15 -1.26 18.09
N GLU A 280 -16.51 -1.68 19.29
CA GLU A 280 -17.08 -0.80 20.32
C GLU A 280 -16.13 0.34 20.70
N VAL A 281 -14.83 0.05 20.85
CA VAL A 281 -13.80 1.09 21.07
C VAL A 281 -13.77 2.09 19.93
N SER A 282 -13.82 1.61 18.67
CA SER A 282 -13.87 2.48 17.48
C SER A 282 -15.15 3.33 17.42
N VAL A 283 -16.30 2.78 17.83
CA VAL A 283 -17.60 3.48 17.87
C VAL A 283 -17.61 4.54 18.97
N SER A 284 -17.00 4.30 20.12
CA SER A 284 -16.92 5.28 21.23
C SER A 284 -16.19 6.55 20.80
N LEU A 285 -15.12 6.41 20.03
CA LEU A 285 -14.39 7.54 19.44
C LEU A 285 -15.21 8.30 18.39
N LYS A 286 -15.98 7.58 17.55
CA LYS A 286 -16.90 8.21 16.60
C LYS A 286 -18.01 8.99 17.30
N LYS A 287 -18.49 8.51 18.46
CA LYS A 287 -19.45 9.26 19.30
C LYS A 287 -18.84 10.53 19.89
N LYS A 288 -17.58 10.46 20.33
CA LYS A 288 -16.85 11.62 20.87
C LYS A 288 -16.57 12.68 19.80
N HIS A 289 -16.30 12.27 18.56
CA HIS A 289 -16.03 13.14 17.40
C HIS A 289 -16.90 12.76 16.19
N PRO A 290 -18.19 13.18 16.18
CA PRO A 290 -19.13 12.77 15.13
C PRO A 290 -18.79 13.36 13.75
N SER A 291 -18.17 14.54 13.70
CA SER A 291 -17.75 15.19 12.46
C SER A 291 -16.42 14.61 11.94
N ILE A 292 -16.30 14.49 10.62
CA ILE A 292 -15.04 14.12 9.95
C ILE A 292 -13.93 15.10 10.30
N MET A 293 -14.25 16.41 10.28
CA MET A 293 -13.29 17.46 10.65
C MET A 293 -12.86 17.36 12.11
N GLY A 294 -13.78 17.02 13.04
CA GLY A 294 -13.46 16.77 14.45
C GLY A 294 -12.52 15.58 14.62
N ARG A 295 -12.66 14.52 13.82
CA ARG A 295 -11.77 13.36 13.85
C ARG A 295 -10.39 13.68 13.25
N ILE A 296 -10.33 14.47 12.17
CA ILE A 296 -9.06 14.98 11.63
C ILE A 296 -8.35 15.83 12.68
N TYR A 297 -9.09 16.72 13.34
CA TYR A 297 -8.57 17.55 14.44
C TYR A 297 -8.02 16.69 15.58
N ALA A 298 -8.75 15.64 15.99
CA ALA A 298 -8.28 14.70 17.02
C ALA A 298 -6.99 13.97 16.61
N VAL A 299 -6.85 13.56 15.35
CA VAL A 299 -5.62 12.97 14.82
C VAL A 299 -4.45 13.95 14.88
N CYS A 300 -4.69 15.21 14.54
CA CYS A 300 -3.64 16.25 14.51
C CYS A 300 -3.26 16.76 15.91
N THR A 301 -4.16 16.67 16.89
CA THR A 301 -3.93 17.23 18.24
C THR A 301 -3.47 16.18 19.25
N THR A 302 -3.77 14.90 19.04
CA THR A 302 -3.33 13.83 19.93
C THR A 302 -1.92 13.37 19.56
N PRO A 303 -0.90 13.55 20.42
CA PRO A 303 0.49 13.31 20.05
C PRO A 303 0.77 11.87 19.57
N SER A 304 0.12 10.86 20.16
CA SER A 304 0.28 9.45 19.73
C SER A 304 -0.26 9.23 18.31
N TYR A 305 -1.43 9.74 18.00
CA TYR A 305 -2.01 9.63 16.65
C TYR A 305 -1.21 10.42 15.62
N LEU A 306 -0.80 11.64 15.98
CA LEU A 306 0.02 12.46 15.08
C LEU A 306 1.35 11.76 14.74
N ARG A 307 2.03 11.15 15.73
CA ARG A 307 3.30 10.43 15.50
C ARG A 307 3.13 9.24 14.57
N CYS A 308 2.11 8.39 14.78
CA CYS A 308 1.91 7.22 13.91
C CYS A 308 1.50 7.62 12.49
N VAL A 309 0.61 8.62 12.32
CA VAL A 309 0.22 9.11 10.99
C VAL A 309 1.41 9.81 10.30
N THR A 310 2.20 10.59 11.04
CA THR A 310 3.43 11.22 10.49
C THR A 310 4.43 10.15 10.06
N CYS A 311 4.60 9.08 10.83
CA CYS A 311 5.48 7.98 10.47
C CYS A 311 5.08 7.34 9.13
N ALA A 312 3.79 7.05 8.94
CA ALA A 312 3.26 6.51 7.69
C ALA A 312 3.35 7.54 6.55
N ALA A 313 2.98 8.79 6.80
CA ALA A 313 2.97 9.85 5.79
C ALA A 313 4.37 10.15 5.25
N VAL A 314 5.39 10.20 6.11
CA VAL A 314 6.78 10.46 5.68
C VAL A 314 7.32 9.28 4.86
N VAL A 315 6.99 8.03 5.22
CA VAL A 315 7.40 6.87 4.42
C VAL A 315 6.74 6.90 3.03
N PHE A 316 5.45 7.19 2.94
CA PHE A 316 4.75 7.32 1.66
C PHE A 316 5.24 8.52 0.83
N LEU A 317 5.52 9.65 1.48
CA LEU A 317 6.10 10.81 0.80
C LEU A 317 7.51 10.49 0.29
N GLY A 318 8.35 9.85 1.11
CA GLY A 318 9.70 9.40 0.73
C GLY A 318 9.68 8.41 -0.43
N GLN A 319 8.69 7.52 -0.49
CA GLN A 319 8.47 6.63 -1.63
C GLN A 319 8.32 7.42 -2.93
N GLN A 320 7.54 8.48 -2.93
CA GLN A 320 7.27 9.29 -4.14
C GLN A 320 8.46 10.20 -4.49
N LEU A 321 9.03 10.86 -3.47
CA LEU A 321 10.18 11.75 -3.64
C LEU A 321 11.47 11.00 -4.03
N SER A 322 11.50 9.66 -3.95
CA SER A 322 12.60 8.84 -4.47
C SER A 322 12.76 8.90 -5.99
N GLY A 323 11.77 9.47 -6.71
CA GLY A 323 11.78 9.61 -8.15
C GLY A 323 11.32 8.36 -8.93
N TRP A 324 10.89 7.28 -8.25
CA TRP A 324 10.47 6.05 -8.92
C TRP A 324 9.38 6.26 -9.97
N ASN A 325 8.31 7.00 -9.62
CA ASN A 325 7.20 7.21 -10.54
C ASN A 325 7.58 8.11 -11.73
N SER A 326 8.45 9.10 -11.52
CA SER A 326 8.97 9.90 -12.64
C SER A 326 9.78 9.05 -13.60
N PHE A 327 10.60 8.16 -13.06
CA PHE A 327 11.35 7.20 -13.84
C PHE A 327 10.41 6.31 -14.68
N LEU A 328 9.29 5.86 -14.10
CA LEU A 328 8.26 5.10 -14.80
C LEU A 328 7.55 5.93 -15.88
N TYR A 329 7.04 7.10 -15.53
CA TYR A 329 6.21 7.93 -16.43
C TYR A 329 6.99 8.47 -17.64
N TYR A 330 8.26 8.79 -17.44
CA TYR A 330 9.10 9.42 -18.45
C TYR A 330 10.25 8.53 -18.95
N SER A 331 10.15 7.20 -18.70
CA SER A 331 11.19 6.25 -19.09
C SER A 331 11.47 6.25 -20.59
N SER A 332 10.44 6.27 -21.43
CA SER A 332 10.60 6.31 -22.88
C SER A 332 11.31 7.60 -23.33
N THR A 333 10.93 8.75 -22.80
CA THR A 333 11.58 10.03 -23.09
C THR A 333 13.04 10.04 -22.61
N LEU A 334 13.29 9.56 -21.38
CA LEU A 334 14.62 9.53 -20.77
C LEU A 334 15.57 8.59 -21.54
N PHE A 335 15.11 7.38 -21.86
CA PHE A 335 15.93 6.39 -22.57
C PHE A 335 16.09 6.74 -24.05
N GLY A 336 15.09 7.34 -24.69
CA GLY A 336 15.19 7.88 -26.03
C GLY A 336 16.27 8.95 -26.09
N ALA A 337 16.22 9.94 -25.21
CA ALA A 337 17.24 10.97 -25.11
C ALA A 337 18.64 10.41 -24.74
N ALA A 338 18.72 9.30 -24.01
CA ALA A 338 19.98 8.62 -23.72
C ALA A 338 20.53 7.75 -24.86
N GLY A 339 19.86 7.73 -26.03
CA GLY A 339 20.32 7.05 -27.24
C GLY A 339 19.89 5.57 -27.37
N PHE A 340 18.93 5.11 -26.56
CA PHE A 340 18.38 3.75 -26.72
C PHE A 340 17.39 3.69 -27.87
N SER A 341 17.66 2.83 -28.85
CA SER A 341 16.77 2.60 -30.01
C SER A 341 15.47 1.89 -29.65
N ASN A 342 15.47 1.09 -28.57
CA ASN A 342 14.28 0.35 -28.10
C ASN A 342 13.98 0.70 -26.65
N THR A 343 13.28 1.80 -26.44
CA THR A 343 12.91 2.32 -25.12
C THR A 343 11.91 1.42 -24.41
N SER A 344 11.05 0.73 -25.16
CA SER A 344 10.06 -0.21 -24.63
C SER A 344 10.71 -1.44 -24.01
N ALA A 345 11.78 -1.98 -24.60
CA ALA A 345 12.53 -3.11 -24.04
C ALA A 345 13.16 -2.76 -22.69
N VAL A 346 13.70 -1.53 -22.55
CA VAL A 346 14.23 -1.05 -21.26
C VAL A 346 13.11 -0.89 -20.23
N GLY A 347 11.95 -0.39 -20.63
CA GLY A 347 10.76 -0.32 -19.76
C GLY A 347 10.32 -1.68 -19.24
N ILE A 348 10.30 -2.72 -20.10
CA ILE A 348 10.00 -4.10 -19.70
C ILE A 348 11.04 -4.64 -18.70
N LEU A 349 12.33 -4.40 -18.94
CA LEU A 349 13.41 -4.81 -18.04
C LEU A 349 13.22 -4.20 -16.64
N VAL A 350 12.98 -2.89 -16.58
CA VAL A 350 12.74 -2.13 -15.36
C VAL A 350 11.52 -2.66 -14.59
N ALA A 351 10.39 -2.81 -15.26
CA ALA A 351 9.17 -3.33 -14.65
C ALA A 351 9.32 -4.81 -14.24
N GLY A 352 10.07 -5.61 -15.01
CA GLY A 352 10.37 -7.00 -14.70
C GLY A 352 11.19 -7.15 -13.42
N ILE A 353 12.26 -6.37 -13.26
CA ILE A 353 13.06 -6.34 -12.03
C ILE A 353 12.20 -5.90 -10.85
N ASN A 354 11.39 -4.84 -11.02
CA ASN A 354 10.48 -4.37 -9.98
C ASN A 354 9.50 -5.47 -9.54
N CYS A 355 8.85 -6.14 -10.47
CA CYS A 355 7.92 -7.23 -10.17
C CYS A 355 8.61 -8.39 -9.45
N LEU A 356 9.79 -8.83 -9.93
CA LEU A 356 10.55 -9.91 -9.32
C LEU A 356 10.90 -9.62 -7.85
N PHE A 357 11.45 -8.44 -7.57
CA PHE A 357 11.85 -8.07 -6.22
C PHE A 357 10.65 -7.72 -5.31
N THR A 358 9.51 -7.32 -5.87
CA THR A 358 8.25 -7.19 -5.13
C THR A 358 7.73 -8.55 -4.67
N VAL A 359 7.75 -9.56 -5.57
CA VAL A 359 7.41 -10.94 -5.20
C VAL A 359 8.37 -11.47 -4.13
N PHE A 360 9.67 -11.24 -4.28
CA PHE A 360 10.66 -11.59 -3.25
C PHE A 360 10.33 -10.95 -1.90
N SER A 361 9.98 -9.66 -1.89
CA SER A 361 9.57 -8.94 -0.68
C SER A 361 8.37 -9.58 0.01
N MET A 362 7.34 -9.98 -0.74
CA MET A 362 6.14 -10.62 -0.20
C MET A 362 6.45 -11.86 0.66
N PHE A 363 7.48 -12.64 0.28
CA PHE A 363 7.86 -13.83 1.02
C PHE A 363 8.86 -13.58 2.15
N THR A 364 9.60 -12.48 2.11
CA THR A 364 10.70 -12.22 3.04
C THR A 364 10.37 -11.20 4.13
N MET A 365 9.39 -10.31 3.90
CA MET A 365 9.07 -9.21 4.81
C MET A 365 8.66 -9.66 6.22
N ASP A 366 7.96 -10.78 6.36
CA ASP A 366 7.53 -11.31 7.65
C ASP A 366 8.69 -11.96 8.43
N ARG A 367 9.75 -12.44 7.72
CA ARG A 367 10.94 -13.05 8.32
C ARG A 367 12.01 -12.04 8.68
N ILE A 368 12.34 -11.14 7.75
CA ILE A 368 13.40 -10.14 7.92
C ILE A 368 12.93 -9.01 8.85
N GLY A 369 11.69 -8.58 8.71
CA GLY A 369 11.10 -7.44 9.40
C GLY A 369 11.07 -6.18 8.52
N ARG A 370 10.01 -5.36 8.72
CA ARG A 370 9.73 -4.19 7.89
C ARG A 370 10.83 -3.12 8.02
N ARG A 371 11.20 -2.78 9.25
CA ARG A 371 12.25 -1.78 9.51
C ARG A 371 13.60 -2.19 8.96
N ARG A 372 13.99 -3.46 9.12
CA ARG A 372 15.27 -3.96 8.61
C ARG A 372 15.35 -3.87 7.09
N MET A 373 14.26 -4.22 6.38
CA MET A 373 14.20 -4.11 4.93
C MET A 373 14.32 -2.67 4.44
N PHE A 374 13.72 -1.70 5.15
CA PHE A 374 13.93 -0.28 4.87
C PHE A 374 15.38 0.14 5.08
N LEU A 375 15.99 -0.25 6.22
CA LEU A 375 17.37 0.12 6.56
C LEU A 375 18.42 -0.48 5.61
N ILE A 376 18.07 -1.52 4.87
CA ILE A 376 18.91 -2.10 3.81
C ILE A 376 18.60 -1.45 2.46
N GLY A 377 17.32 -1.39 2.07
CA GLY A 377 16.92 -0.97 0.73
C GLY A 377 17.11 0.51 0.45
N VAL A 378 16.77 1.39 1.42
CA VAL A 378 16.86 2.85 1.19
C VAL A 378 18.31 3.35 1.02
N PRO A 379 19.32 2.88 1.77
CA PRO A 379 20.72 3.18 1.46
C PRO A 379 21.16 2.69 0.07
N ILE A 380 20.72 1.49 -0.36
CA ILE A 380 21.01 1.00 -1.72
C ILE A 380 20.45 1.97 -2.76
N MET A 381 19.21 2.45 -2.59
CA MET A 381 18.61 3.46 -3.46
C MET A 381 19.41 4.77 -3.47
N THR A 382 19.80 5.26 -2.30
CA THR A 382 20.57 6.49 -2.15
C THR A 382 21.90 6.42 -2.90
N ILE A 383 22.65 5.34 -2.70
CA ILE A 383 23.96 5.13 -3.36
C ILE A 383 23.77 4.96 -4.87
N ALA A 384 22.78 4.17 -5.30
CA ALA A 384 22.51 3.95 -6.72
C ALA A 384 22.20 5.25 -7.45
N LEU A 385 21.33 6.10 -6.88
CA LEU A 385 20.98 7.40 -7.46
C LEU A 385 22.16 8.40 -7.45
N ALA A 386 22.98 8.39 -6.40
CA ALA A 386 24.18 9.22 -6.36
C ALA A 386 25.17 8.84 -7.48
N ILE A 387 25.43 7.54 -7.68
CA ILE A 387 26.30 7.05 -8.75
C ILE A 387 25.68 7.32 -10.12
N ALA A 388 24.34 7.15 -10.28
CA ALA A 388 23.64 7.50 -11.51
C ALA A 388 23.76 9.00 -11.83
N ALA A 389 23.67 9.89 -10.82
CA ALA A 389 23.88 11.31 -11.00
C ALA A 389 25.30 11.64 -11.52
N VAL A 390 26.32 10.94 -10.98
CA VAL A 390 27.70 11.04 -11.49
C VAL A 390 27.81 10.53 -12.93
N ALA A 391 27.17 9.41 -13.26
CA ALA A 391 27.14 8.89 -14.62
C ALA A 391 26.49 9.88 -15.60
N PHE A 392 25.36 10.48 -15.24
CA PHE A 392 24.72 11.54 -16.02
C PHE A 392 25.61 12.77 -16.21
N HIS A 393 26.32 13.20 -15.15
CA HIS A 393 27.24 14.32 -15.27
C HIS A 393 28.30 14.08 -16.33
N TYR A 394 28.98 12.93 -16.28
CA TYR A 394 30.01 12.61 -17.29
C TYR A 394 29.42 12.30 -18.67
N MET A 395 28.19 11.84 -18.75
CA MET A 395 27.49 11.59 -20.00
C MET A 395 27.15 12.90 -20.71
N THR A 396 26.73 13.92 -19.96
CA THR A 396 26.21 15.19 -20.50
C THR A 396 27.25 16.33 -20.48
N LEU A 397 28.55 16.05 -20.29
CA LEU A 397 29.61 17.05 -20.28
C LEU A 397 29.71 17.83 -21.62
N SER A 398 29.42 17.16 -22.75
CA SER A 398 29.45 17.77 -24.09
C SER A 398 28.20 18.59 -24.42
N THR A 399 27.15 18.52 -23.59
CA THR A 399 25.85 19.15 -23.83
C THR A 399 25.42 20.09 -22.70
N ASP A 400 26.39 20.67 -21.98
CA ASP A 400 26.16 21.59 -20.86
C ASP A 400 25.17 21.03 -19.80
N GLY A 401 25.23 19.74 -19.55
CA GLY A 401 24.39 19.07 -18.55
C GLY A 401 22.99 18.68 -19.03
N GLN A 402 22.66 18.95 -20.30
CA GLN A 402 21.33 18.63 -20.88
C GLN A 402 21.34 17.29 -21.61
N LEU A 403 20.26 16.53 -21.48
CA LEU A 403 19.98 15.38 -22.34
C LEU A 403 19.30 15.85 -23.62
N LEU A 404 19.98 15.65 -24.75
CA LEU A 404 19.48 16.05 -26.07
C LEU A 404 19.21 14.81 -26.92
N ASP A 405 18.06 14.78 -27.60
CA ASP A 405 17.71 13.70 -28.51
C ASP A 405 18.68 13.65 -29.71
N GLY A 406 19.05 12.43 -30.12
CA GLY A 406 19.91 12.22 -31.28
C GLY A 406 21.41 12.44 -31.06
N GLN A 407 21.84 12.63 -29.82
CA GLN A 407 23.26 12.69 -29.45
C GLN A 407 23.83 11.31 -29.13
N ASP A 408 25.04 11.03 -29.60
CA ASP A 408 25.79 9.84 -29.24
C ASP A 408 26.53 10.04 -27.91
N TYR A 409 26.03 9.41 -26.88
CA TYR A 409 26.66 9.45 -25.55
C TYR A 409 27.68 8.30 -25.34
N PRO A 410 28.74 8.49 -24.56
CA PRO A 410 29.74 7.45 -24.31
C PRO A 410 29.11 6.20 -23.66
N THR A 411 29.15 5.07 -24.34
CA THR A 411 28.49 3.80 -23.98
C THR A 411 28.78 3.35 -22.54
N LYS A 412 30.01 3.59 -22.03
CA LYS A 412 30.38 3.24 -20.65
C LYS A 412 29.52 3.96 -19.59
N TRP A 413 29.21 5.23 -19.80
CA TRP A 413 28.41 6.03 -18.87
C TRP A 413 26.93 5.71 -18.99
N VAL A 414 26.45 5.49 -20.22
CA VAL A 414 25.08 5.01 -20.47
C VAL A 414 24.85 3.64 -19.80
N GLY A 415 25.82 2.71 -19.95
CA GLY A 415 25.75 1.41 -19.29
C GLY A 415 25.80 1.50 -17.76
N LEU A 416 26.65 2.39 -17.20
CA LEU A 416 26.69 2.62 -15.76
C LEU A 416 25.36 3.20 -15.24
N MET A 417 24.80 4.18 -15.94
CA MET A 417 23.51 4.79 -15.61
C MET A 417 22.39 3.73 -15.55
N LEU A 418 22.25 2.92 -16.61
CA LEU A 418 21.23 1.87 -16.64
C LEU A 418 21.45 0.83 -15.55
N GLY A 419 22.70 0.40 -15.32
CA GLY A 419 23.05 -0.53 -14.26
C GLY A 419 22.69 0.00 -12.88
N MET A 420 22.98 1.29 -12.61
CA MET A 420 22.61 1.91 -11.33
C MET A 420 21.12 2.14 -11.17
N MET A 421 20.40 2.39 -12.25
CA MET A 421 18.94 2.43 -12.22
C MET A 421 18.33 1.06 -11.91
N CYS A 422 18.84 -0.02 -12.51
CA CYS A 422 18.43 -1.37 -12.12
C CYS A 422 18.77 -1.67 -10.65
N PHE A 423 19.93 -1.25 -10.17
CA PHE A 423 20.32 -1.43 -8.77
C PHE A 423 19.46 -0.61 -7.80
N PHE A 424 19.03 0.59 -8.20
CA PHE A 424 18.03 1.37 -7.46
C PHE A 424 16.72 0.59 -7.29
N ILE A 425 16.24 -0.10 -8.34
CA ILE A 425 15.01 -0.90 -8.28
C ILE A 425 15.15 -2.08 -7.32
N VAL A 426 16.32 -2.72 -7.28
CA VAL A 426 16.63 -3.81 -6.33
C VAL A 426 16.51 -3.33 -4.87
N GLY A 427 16.87 -2.08 -4.59
CA GLY A 427 16.65 -1.45 -3.29
C GLY A 427 15.20 -1.02 -3.06
N TYR A 428 14.57 -0.41 -4.07
CA TYR A 428 13.22 0.17 -4.00
C TYR A 428 12.12 -0.87 -3.83
N ALA A 429 12.06 -1.87 -4.70
CA ALA A 429 10.97 -2.83 -4.75
C ALA A 429 10.73 -3.58 -3.43
N PRO A 430 11.77 -4.15 -2.76
CA PRO A 430 11.58 -4.84 -1.49
C PRO A 430 11.45 -3.92 -0.29
N SER A 431 11.69 -2.62 -0.42
CA SER A 431 11.60 -1.65 0.68
C SER A 431 10.44 -0.67 0.47
N LEU A 432 10.69 0.53 -0.03
CA LEU A 432 9.67 1.56 -0.21
C LEU A 432 8.56 1.14 -1.18
N GLY A 433 8.85 0.29 -2.16
CA GLY A 433 7.87 -0.18 -3.14
C GLY A 433 6.77 -1.05 -2.53
N THR A 434 7.10 -1.94 -1.59
CA THR A 434 6.14 -2.91 -1.03
C THR A 434 5.78 -2.59 0.42
N ILE A 435 6.78 -2.34 1.29
CA ILE A 435 6.57 -2.23 2.74
C ILE A 435 5.85 -0.93 3.09
N ALA A 436 5.96 0.13 2.29
CA ALA A 436 5.24 1.38 2.56
C ALA A 436 3.73 1.14 2.77
N TYR A 437 3.11 0.24 2.02
CA TYR A 437 1.69 -0.08 2.18
C TYR A 437 1.36 -0.79 3.50
N THR A 438 2.32 -1.49 4.09
CA THR A 438 2.13 -2.12 5.42
C THR A 438 2.28 -1.13 6.57
N THR A 439 2.80 0.08 6.32
CA THR A 439 2.91 1.12 7.37
C THR A 439 1.55 1.56 7.93
N ILE A 440 0.46 1.34 7.18
CA ILE A 440 -0.91 1.56 7.65
C ILE A 440 -1.22 0.71 8.90
N GLU A 441 -0.55 -0.43 9.09
CA GLU A 441 -0.70 -1.27 10.29
C GLU A 441 -0.25 -0.56 11.58
N LEU A 442 0.65 0.43 11.48
CA LEU A 442 1.09 1.25 12.61
C LEU A 442 0.01 2.19 13.14
N ILE A 443 -1.03 2.46 12.33
CA ILE A 443 -2.09 3.38 12.70
C ILE A 443 -3.12 2.66 13.55
N PRO A 444 -3.40 3.14 14.80
CA PRO A 444 -4.37 2.53 15.70
C PRO A 444 -5.74 2.35 15.05
N LEU A 445 -6.42 1.25 15.41
CA LEU A 445 -7.72 0.86 14.83
C LEU A 445 -8.77 1.97 14.89
N GLU A 446 -8.73 2.76 15.95
CA GLU A 446 -9.68 3.84 16.25
C GLU A 446 -9.69 4.94 15.18
N VAL A 447 -8.50 5.31 14.71
CA VAL A 447 -8.29 6.40 13.75
C VAL A 447 -7.81 5.89 12.38
N ARG A 448 -7.73 4.56 12.19
CA ARG A 448 -7.12 3.96 11.00
C ARG A 448 -7.74 4.45 9.68
N GLY A 449 -9.05 4.53 9.58
CA GLY A 449 -9.71 4.98 8.35
C GLY A 449 -9.25 6.39 7.92
N ILE A 450 -9.27 7.35 8.83
CA ILE A 450 -8.86 8.72 8.55
C ILE A 450 -7.33 8.85 8.50
N GLY A 451 -6.62 8.23 9.43
CA GLY A 451 -5.16 8.28 9.48
C GLY A 451 -4.51 7.70 8.23
N SER A 452 -5.01 6.54 7.73
CA SER A 452 -4.52 5.96 6.49
C SER A 452 -4.85 6.81 5.27
N SER A 453 -6.06 7.41 5.22
CA SER A 453 -6.42 8.34 4.14
C SER A 453 -5.51 9.57 4.12
N ILE A 454 -5.16 10.14 5.28
CA ILE A 454 -4.21 11.24 5.38
C ILE A 454 -2.82 10.79 4.88
N ALA A 455 -2.31 9.65 5.37
CA ALA A 455 -1.00 9.15 4.99
C ALA A 455 -0.89 8.87 3.47
N VAL A 456 -1.91 8.24 2.87
CA VAL A 456 -1.95 7.98 1.42
C VAL A 456 -2.22 9.27 0.61
N ALA A 457 -2.89 10.27 1.19
CA ALA A 457 -2.99 11.58 0.54
C ALA A 457 -1.61 12.27 0.42
N PHE A 458 -0.70 12.08 1.40
CA PHE A 458 0.70 12.51 1.28
C PHE A 458 1.46 11.75 0.18
N GLN A 459 1.18 10.45 -0.01
CA GLN A 459 1.69 9.68 -1.14
C GLN A 459 1.29 10.33 -2.47
N TRP A 460 -0.01 10.53 -2.68
CA TRP A 460 -0.50 11.13 -3.92
C TRP A 460 -0.07 12.59 -4.08
N GLY A 461 0.03 13.36 -2.99
CA GLY A 461 0.59 14.71 -2.98
C GLY A 461 2.05 14.74 -3.44
N GLY A 462 2.88 13.84 -2.92
CA GLY A 462 4.26 13.67 -3.39
C GLY A 462 4.34 13.28 -4.86
N ASN A 463 3.47 12.35 -5.30
CA ASN A 463 3.39 11.97 -6.72
C ASN A 463 2.96 13.15 -7.60
N LEU A 464 1.96 13.92 -7.17
CA LEU A 464 1.51 15.13 -7.88
C LEU A 464 2.66 16.13 -8.06
N ILE A 465 3.38 16.43 -6.99
CA ILE A 465 4.51 17.37 -7.04
C ILE A 465 5.56 16.88 -8.04
N ILE A 466 6.02 15.65 -7.89
CA ILE A 466 7.10 15.12 -8.74
C ILE A 466 6.65 14.98 -10.18
N SER A 467 5.45 14.46 -10.46
CA SER A 467 4.97 14.26 -11.84
C SER A 467 4.70 15.57 -12.58
N SER A 468 4.32 16.65 -11.86
CA SER A 468 4.10 17.96 -12.44
C SER A 468 5.35 18.84 -12.56
N THR A 469 6.50 18.40 -12.05
CA THR A 469 7.72 19.21 -12.02
C THR A 469 8.93 18.48 -12.58
N PHE A 470 8.85 17.20 -12.88
CA PHE A 470 10.01 16.38 -13.26
C PHE A 470 10.72 16.89 -14.53
N LEU A 471 9.99 17.11 -15.61
CA LEU A 471 10.57 17.60 -16.88
C LEU A 471 11.13 19.01 -16.70
N THR A 472 10.43 19.84 -15.94
CA THR A 472 10.88 21.20 -15.60
C THR A 472 12.16 21.17 -14.77
N ILE A 473 12.26 20.31 -13.76
CA ILE A 473 13.48 20.11 -12.95
C ILE A 473 14.61 19.57 -13.85
N LEU A 474 14.31 18.55 -14.67
CA LEU A 474 15.28 17.94 -15.58
C LEU A 474 15.90 18.97 -16.54
N LYS A 475 15.09 19.89 -17.06
CA LYS A 475 15.56 20.99 -17.92
C LYS A 475 16.33 22.08 -17.16
N SER A 476 15.95 22.35 -15.89
CA SER A 476 16.53 23.46 -15.10
C SER A 476 17.89 23.13 -14.50
N ILE A 477 18.03 21.94 -13.91
CA ILE A 477 19.25 21.53 -13.20
C ILE A 477 19.96 20.34 -13.85
N GLY A 478 19.49 19.91 -15.03
CA GLY A 478 20.03 18.77 -15.78
C GLY A 478 19.73 17.42 -15.12
N ALA A 479 20.09 16.35 -15.84
CA ALA A 479 19.86 14.99 -15.36
C ALA A 479 20.69 14.69 -14.09
N ALA A 480 21.95 15.08 -14.06
CA ALA A 480 22.81 14.88 -12.90
C ALA A 480 22.25 15.53 -11.62
N GLY A 481 21.79 16.80 -11.73
CA GLY A 481 21.16 17.52 -10.62
C GLY A 481 19.86 16.87 -10.15
N THR A 482 19.02 16.43 -11.06
CA THR A 482 17.73 15.78 -10.78
C THR A 482 17.91 14.48 -10.00
N TYR A 483 18.81 13.59 -10.45
CA TYR A 483 19.07 12.33 -9.75
C TYR A 483 19.84 12.52 -8.44
N GLY A 484 20.70 13.55 -8.36
CA GLY A 484 21.31 13.99 -7.11
C GLY A 484 20.28 14.46 -6.08
N LEU A 485 19.27 15.22 -6.51
CA LEU A 485 18.15 15.66 -5.66
C LEU A 485 17.35 14.45 -5.11
N PHE A 486 17.02 13.48 -5.96
CA PHE A 486 16.33 12.27 -5.54
C PHE A 486 17.16 11.43 -4.56
N SER A 487 18.47 11.33 -4.76
CA SER A 487 19.39 10.71 -3.81
C SER A 487 19.34 11.41 -2.44
N GLY A 488 19.31 12.74 -2.42
CA GLY A 488 19.14 13.54 -1.20
C GLY A 488 17.83 13.23 -0.47
N PHE A 489 16.72 13.12 -1.18
CA PHE A 489 15.43 12.75 -0.57
C PHE A 489 15.44 11.31 -0.03
N CYS A 490 16.07 10.36 -0.73
CA CYS A 490 16.24 9.00 -0.22
C CYS A 490 17.06 9.00 1.07
N PHE A 491 18.14 9.78 1.13
CA PHE A 491 18.95 9.92 2.34
C PHE A 491 18.16 10.50 3.51
N LEU A 492 17.39 11.56 3.31
CA LEU A 492 16.52 12.13 4.35
C LEU A 492 15.48 11.12 4.84
N THR A 493 14.89 10.36 3.91
CA THR A 493 13.95 9.28 4.24
C THR A 493 14.63 8.19 5.07
N PHE A 494 15.87 7.80 4.73
CA PHE A 494 16.68 6.87 5.52
C PHE A 494 16.91 7.37 6.95
N VAL A 495 17.32 8.62 7.11
CA VAL A 495 17.55 9.24 8.42
C VAL A 495 16.26 9.20 9.25
N PHE A 496 15.13 9.56 8.64
CA PHE A 496 13.84 9.50 9.32
C PHE A 496 13.47 8.08 9.76
N ILE A 497 13.60 7.08 8.89
CA ILE A 497 13.31 5.68 9.20
C ILE A 497 14.22 5.18 10.32
N TYR A 498 15.49 5.55 10.31
CA TYR A 498 16.44 5.12 11.32
C TYR A 498 16.03 5.59 12.73
N PHE A 499 15.56 6.84 12.88
CA PHE A 499 15.22 7.41 14.17
C PHE A 499 13.74 7.21 14.57
N CYS A 500 12.82 7.16 13.60
CA CYS A 500 11.39 7.31 13.85
C CYS A 500 10.53 6.10 13.47
N TYR A 501 11.04 5.13 12.68
CA TYR A 501 10.23 4.00 12.25
C TYR A 501 10.44 2.78 13.15
N PRO A 502 9.42 2.33 13.96
CA PRO A 502 9.53 1.15 14.79
C PRO A 502 9.36 -0.13 13.97
N GLU A 503 9.92 -1.25 14.45
CA GLU A 503 9.68 -2.56 13.84
C GLU A 503 8.30 -3.09 14.23
N SER A 504 7.44 -3.36 13.24
CA SER A 504 6.08 -3.87 13.44
C SER A 504 5.95 -5.39 13.26
N ALA A 505 7.00 -6.07 12.77
CA ALA A 505 6.95 -7.50 12.54
C ALA A 505 6.74 -8.29 13.85
N GLY A 506 5.69 -9.13 13.88
CA GLY A 506 5.36 -9.97 15.04
C GLY A 506 4.64 -9.25 16.17
N LEU A 507 4.23 -7.98 15.97
CA LEU A 507 3.38 -7.25 16.90
C LEU A 507 1.91 -7.35 16.49
N THR A 508 1.01 -7.39 17.48
CA THR A 508 -0.43 -7.27 17.23
C THR A 508 -0.81 -5.82 16.92
N LEU A 509 -2.00 -5.61 16.39
CA LEU A 509 -2.47 -4.25 16.08
C LEU A 509 -2.66 -3.39 17.31
N GLU A 510 -2.99 -4.00 18.44
CA GLU A 510 -3.15 -3.38 19.74
C GLU A 510 -1.78 -2.96 20.30
N GLU A 511 -0.78 -3.83 20.21
CA GLU A 511 0.60 -3.52 20.62
C GLU A 511 1.20 -2.38 19.78
N THR A 512 0.95 -2.37 18.48
CA THR A 512 1.45 -1.28 17.61
C THR A 512 0.86 0.07 18.00
N GLY A 513 -0.41 0.12 18.43
CA GLY A 513 -1.05 1.33 18.93
C GLY A 513 -0.35 1.93 20.17
N THR A 514 0.21 1.09 21.04
CA THR A 514 0.89 1.54 22.26
C THR A 514 2.33 2.04 22.04
N LEU A 515 2.93 1.77 20.87
CA LEU A 515 4.31 2.17 20.57
C LEU A 515 4.50 3.69 20.58
N PHE A 516 3.49 4.42 20.15
CA PHE A 516 3.59 5.87 19.91
C PHE A 516 3.18 6.74 21.10
N LEU A 517 2.86 6.13 22.25
CA LEU A 517 2.46 6.89 23.46
C LEU A 517 3.59 7.81 23.95
N ASP A 518 4.81 7.27 24.09
CA ASP A 518 5.96 7.96 24.68
C ASP A 518 7.03 8.37 23.66
N GLY A 519 6.69 8.46 22.38
CA GLY A 519 7.62 8.80 21.30
C GLY A 519 7.34 8.00 20.03
N PHE A 520 8.36 7.78 19.20
CA PHE A 520 8.25 6.95 17.98
C PHE A 520 8.38 5.44 18.25
N GLY A 521 8.57 5.01 19.49
CA GLY A 521 8.47 3.62 19.93
C GLY A 521 9.55 2.65 19.42
N VAL A 522 10.63 3.14 18.79
CA VAL A 522 11.66 2.28 18.18
C VAL A 522 12.28 1.32 19.19
N LYS A 523 12.75 1.84 20.34
CA LYS A 523 13.33 1.02 21.42
C LYS A 523 12.30 0.10 22.08
N LYS A 524 11.05 0.59 22.23
CA LYS A 524 9.95 -0.17 22.85
C LYS A 524 9.56 -1.38 21.98
N ALA A 525 9.50 -1.20 20.66
CA ALA A 525 9.25 -2.30 19.72
C ALA A 525 10.32 -3.39 19.80
N ASP A 526 11.60 -3.01 19.89
CA ASP A 526 12.70 -3.96 20.03
C ASP A 526 12.62 -4.74 21.36
N GLN A 527 12.26 -4.06 22.45
CA GLN A 527 12.05 -4.71 23.77
C GLN A 527 10.91 -5.73 23.75
N ILE A 528 9.74 -5.37 23.20
CA ILE A 528 8.58 -6.28 23.11
C ILE A 528 8.95 -7.53 22.29
N ARG A 529 9.68 -7.34 21.17
CA ARG A 529 10.12 -8.47 20.34
C ARG A 529 11.10 -9.39 21.06
N LEU A 530 12.05 -8.85 21.81
CA LEU A 530 12.99 -9.64 22.63
C LEU A 530 12.26 -10.48 23.66
N VAL A 531 11.30 -9.90 24.37
CA VAL A 531 10.48 -10.63 25.36
C VAL A 531 9.71 -11.78 24.69
N LYS A 532 9.10 -11.52 23.51
CA LYS A 532 8.38 -12.56 22.75
C LYS A 532 9.30 -13.67 22.22
N SER A 533 10.51 -13.32 21.78
CA SER A 533 11.50 -14.30 21.31
C SER A 533 11.92 -15.21 22.45
N ASN A 534 12.32 -14.64 23.58
CA ASN A 534 12.74 -15.41 24.77
C ASN A 534 11.63 -16.34 25.28
N LYS A 535 10.36 -15.88 25.23
CA LYS A 535 9.22 -16.72 25.63
C LYS A 535 9.03 -17.92 24.68
N ARG A 536 9.15 -17.72 23.38
CA ARG A 536 9.08 -18.82 22.39
C ARG A 536 10.20 -19.84 22.56
N ASP A 537 11.42 -19.37 22.87
CA ASP A 537 12.57 -20.23 23.09
C ASP A 537 12.40 -21.07 24.36
N LEU A 538 11.80 -20.52 25.42
CA LEU A 538 11.44 -21.24 26.66
C LEU A 538 10.34 -22.28 26.40
N GLU A 539 9.29 -21.93 25.67
CA GLU A 539 8.21 -22.86 25.30
C GLU A 539 8.69 -23.98 24.37
N GLY A 540 9.65 -23.69 23.48
CA GLY A 540 10.27 -24.67 22.56
C GLY A 540 11.27 -25.61 23.23
N SER A 541 11.85 -25.23 24.37
CA SER A 541 12.86 -26.03 25.07
C SER A 541 12.27 -27.07 26.03
N GLY A 542 10.92 -27.16 26.19
CA GLY A 542 10.26 -28.19 26.98
C GLY A 542 10.58 -28.16 28.49
N SER A 543 11.19 -27.09 29.01
CA SER A 543 11.43 -26.90 30.43
C SER A 543 10.18 -26.27 31.06
N ASP A 544 9.41 -27.12 31.74
CA ASP A 544 8.36 -26.69 32.65
C ASP A 544 8.94 -25.67 33.67
N PRO A 545 8.39 -24.49 33.85
CA PRO A 545 8.84 -23.61 34.90
C PRO A 545 8.40 -24.24 36.25
N SER A 546 9.33 -24.90 36.92
CA SER A 546 9.12 -25.25 38.30
C SER A 546 8.71 -24.00 39.09
N PRO A 547 7.66 -24.05 39.92
CA PRO A 547 7.28 -22.92 40.75
C PRO A 547 8.45 -22.58 41.68
N PHE A 548 8.95 -21.34 41.60
CA PHE A 548 9.84 -20.83 42.62
C PHE A 548 9.10 -20.88 43.96
N VAL A 549 9.47 -21.86 44.78
CA VAL A 549 9.16 -21.88 46.19
C VAL A 549 10.04 -20.82 46.83
N ASP A 550 9.42 -19.73 47.27
CA ASP A 550 10.03 -18.80 48.21
C ASP A 550 10.26 -19.55 49.55
N ASP A 551 11.50 -19.88 49.83
CA ASP A 551 11.98 -20.19 51.16
C ASP A 551 13.08 -19.19 51.57
N LYS A 552 12.71 -18.37 52.53
CA LYS A 552 13.41 -17.47 53.45
C LYS A 552 13.34 -16.01 53.18
#